data_549869b6c765817afe1fd277cc99244b
#
_entry.id   549869b6c765817afe1fd277cc99244b
#
_cell.length_a   1.000
_cell.length_b   1.000
_cell.length_c   1.000
_cell.angle_alpha   90.00
_cell.angle_beta   90.00
_cell.angle_gamma   90.00
#
_symmetry.space_group_name_H-M   'P 1'
#
loop_
_entity.id
_entity.type
_entity.pdbx_description
1 polymer ?
#
loop_
_entity_poly.entity_id
_entity_poly.type
_entity_poly.pdbx_seq_one_letter_code
_entity_poly.pdbx_strand_id
1 'polypeptide(L)'
;GGWRIGIRSFDKKRYYYYAHLRKNYPFQSNLKEGSAVQAGDVIGYMGRTGYSSKENTNNIEESHLHFGLELVFDESQKESDHEIWINCYELVKFLRRNQCEAVKVEGTKEWRRVYQTKDVPTA
;
A
#
# COMPACT_ATOMS: atom_id res chain seq x y z
N GLY A 1 -4.76 -7.91 14.42
CA GLY A 1 -4.79 -7.16 13.30
C GLY A 1 -4.95 -7.64 11.92
N GLY A 2 -5.07 -7.04 10.91
CA GLY A 2 -5.12 -7.41 9.52
C GLY A 2 -3.77 -7.31 8.83
N TRP A 3 -3.70 -7.82 7.63
CA TRP A 3 -2.50 -7.71 6.82
C TRP A 3 -2.34 -6.27 6.30
N ARG A 4 -1.13 -5.76 6.37
CA ARG A 4 -0.82 -4.37 6.02
C ARG A 4 0.56 -4.25 5.42
N ILE A 5 0.76 -3.18 4.63
CA ILE A 5 2.04 -2.80 4.07
C ILE A 5 2.31 -1.35 4.44
N GLY A 6 3.53 -1.08 4.88
CA GLY A 6 4.02 0.28 5.06
C GLY A 6 5.16 0.54 4.09
N ILE A 7 5.11 1.66 3.40
CA ILE A 7 6.15 2.07 2.46
C ILE A 7 6.64 3.46 2.85
N ARG A 8 7.94 3.60 2.94
CA ARG A 8 8.55 4.89 3.22
C ARG A 8 9.25 5.44 1.99
N SER A 9 9.04 6.72 1.70
CA SER A 9 9.76 7.39 0.61
C SER A 9 11.26 7.42 0.89
N PHE A 10 12.08 7.46 -0.17
CA PHE A 10 13.54 7.46 -0.02
C PHE A 10 14.07 8.68 0.73
N ASP A 11 13.39 9.82 0.62
CA ASP A 11 13.74 11.02 1.38
C ASP A 11 13.28 10.96 2.84
N LYS A 12 12.57 9.90 3.23
CA LYS A 12 12.04 9.64 4.58
C LYS A 12 10.99 10.65 5.07
N LYS A 13 10.43 11.43 4.18
CA LYS A 13 9.46 12.48 4.52
C LYS A 13 8.00 12.03 4.42
N ARG A 14 7.74 10.89 3.77
CA ARG A 14 6.38 10.38 3.56
C ARG A 14 6.33 8.91 3.90
N TYR A 15 5.21 8.51 4.50
CA TYR A 15 4.93 7.12 4.83
C TYR A 15 3.56 6.77 4.26
N TYR A 16 3.53 5.72 3.44
CA TYR A 16 2.32 5.22 2.81
C TYR A 16 1.85 3.96 3.54
N TYR A 17 0.58 3.90 3.87
CA TYR A 17 -0.01 2.81 4.64
C TYR A 17 -1.14 2.18 3.86
N TYR A 18 -1.13 0.85 3.79
CA TYR A 18 -2.14 0.05 3.11
C TYR A 18 -2.57 -1.06 4.05
N ALA A 19 -3.86 -1.19 4.34
CA ALA A 19 -4.36 -2.16 5.32
C ALA A 19 -5.58 -2.91 4.81
N HIS A 20 -5.99 -3.91 5.58
CA HIS A 20 -7.08 -4.84 5.29
C HIS A 20 -6.82 -5.65 4.03
N LEU A 21 -5.60 -6.12 3.86
CA LEU A 21 -5.22 -6.91 2.70
C LEU A 21 -5.81 -8.31 2.75
N ARG A 22 -5.66 -9.02 1.63
CA ARG A 22 -6.31 -10.32 1.41
C ARG A 22 -5.82 -11.40 2.37
N LYS A 23 -6.75 -12.22 2.83
CA LYS A 23 -6.47 -13.44 3.58
C LYS A 23 -5.68 -14.42 2.70
N ASN A 24 -4.72 -15.10 3.28
CA ASN A 24 -3.84 -16.13 2.68
C ASN A 24 -2.85 -15.61 1.63
N TYR A 25 -3.13 -14.50 0.96
CA TYR A 25 -2.24 -13.97 -0.08
C TYR A 25 -2.30 -12.44 -0.11
N PRO A 26 -1.79 -11.77 0.96
CA PRO A 26 -1.89 -10.32 1.04
C PRO A 26 -0.85 -9.58 0.21
N PHE A 27 0.34 -10.16 0.02
CA PHE A 27 1.50 -9.47 -0.57
C PHE A 27 1.87 -10.05 -1.91
N GLN A 28 2.42 -9.21 -2.78
CA GLN A 28 3.07 -9.69 -4.00
C GLN A 28 4.23 -10.62 -3.63
N SER A 29 4.43 -11.69 -4.39
CA SER A 29 5.34 -12.79 -4.02
C SER A 29 6.80 -12.38 -3.81
N ASN A 30 7.27 -11.39 -4.57
CA ASN A 30 8.63 -10.91 -4.47
C ASN A 30 8.82 -9.79 -3.45
N LEU A 31 7.74 -9.37 -2.79
CA LEU A 31 7.78 -8.28 -1.82
C LEU A 31 8.17 -8.80 -0.44
N LYS A 32 9.13 -8.15 0.19
CA LYS A 32 9.58 -8.43 1.55
C LYS A 32 10.01 -7.14 2.24
N GLU A 33 10.19 -7.18 3.54
CA GLU A 33 10.71 -6.03 4.28
C GLU A 33 12.05 -5.57 3.68
N GLY A 34 12.17 -4.26 3.48
CA GLY A 34 13.35 -3.68 2.85
C GLY A 34 13.31 -3.64 1.33
N SER A 35 12.31 -4.23 0.69
CA SER A 35 12.17 -4.16 -0.78
C SER A 35 11.95 -2.72 -1.23
N ALA A 36 12.61 -2.33 -2.31
CA ALA A 36 12.32 -1.07 -2.99
C ALA A 36 11.20 -1.28 -4.01
N VAL A 37 10.28 -0.34 -4.07
CA VAL A 37 9.17 -0.35 -5.03
C VAL A 37 9.06 0.99 -5.74
N GLN A 38 8.46 0.96 -6.92
CA GLN A 38 8.20 2.17 -7.71
C GLN A 38 6.71 2.43 -7.80
N ALA A 39 6.34 3.68 -8.02
CA ALA A 39 4.95 4.04 -8.27
C ALA A 39 4.38 3.20 -9.42
N GLY A 40 3.22 2.60 -9.21
CA GLY A 40 2.57 1.72 -10.16
C GLY A 40 2.87 0.23 -9.98
N ASP A 41 3.85 -0.14 -9.17
CA ASP A 41 4.09 -1.54 -8.86
C ASP A 41 2.90 -2.13 -8.11
N VAL A 42 2.55 -3.37 -8.46
CA VAL A 42 1.61 -4.16 -7.64
C VAL A 42 2.35 -4.61 -6.39
N ILE A 43 1.87 -4.18 -5.24
CA ILE A 43 2.51 -4.51 -3.96
C ILE A 43 1.73 -5.55 -3.16
N GLY A 44 0.43 -5.62 -3.38
CA GLY A 44 -0.41 -6.55 -2.64
C GLY A 44 -1.84 -6.54 -3.14
N TYR A 45 -2.71 -7.16 -2.38
CA TYR A 45 -4.08 -7.42 -2.79
C TYR A 45 -5.07 -6.97 -1.73
N MET A 46 -6.08 -6.27 -2.17
CA MET A 46 -7.15 -5.77 -1.31
C MET A 46 -8.00 -6.93 -0.77
N GLY A 47 -8.42 -6.84 0.46
CA GLY A 47 -9.22 -7.87 1.09
C GLY A 47 -10.05 -7.38 2.25
N ARG A 48 -10.21 -8.23 3.25
CA ARG A 48 -11.12 -8.04 4.38
C ARG A 48 -10.50 -8.37 5.74
N THR A 49 -9.20 -8.56 5.82
CA THR A 49 -8.56 -8.88 7.10
C THR A 49 -8.50 -7.66 8.02
N GLY A 50 -8.57 -7.89 9.31
CA GLY A 50 -8.50 -6.86 10.34
C GLY A 50 -9.59 -6.97 11.38
N TYR A 51 -9.51 -6.15 12.41
CA TYR A 51 -10.43 -6.10 13.55
C TYR A 51 -10.66 -7.47 14.20
N SER A 52 -9.63 -8.31 14.23
CA SER A 52 -9.64 -9.62 14.86
C SER A 52 -8.37 -9.81 15.67
N SER A 53 -8.47 -10.54 16.76
CA SER A 53 -7.30 -10.94 17.56
C SER A 53 -6.44 -11.98 16.83
N LYS A 54 -6.98 -12.61 15.81
CA LYS A 54 -6.28 -13.61 14.99
C LYS A 54 -5.84 -12.97 13.69
N GLU A 55 -4.57 -13.18 13.32
CA GLU A 55 -4.08 -12.82 12.00
C GLU A 55 -4.76 -13.66 10.92
N ASN A 56 -4.68 -13.20 9.69
CA ASN A 56 -5.20 -13.90 8.53
C ASN A 56 -6.68 -14.27 8.65
N THR A 57 -7.48 -13.36 9.22
CA THR A 57 -8.91 -13.57 9.44
C THR A 57 -9.72 -12.46 8.78
N ASN A 58 -10.69 -12.86 7.96
CA ASN A 58 -11.63 -11.93 7.33
C ASN A 58 -12.73 -11.54 8.33
N ASN A 59 -12.57 -10.39 8.98
CA ASN A 59 -13.54 -9.89 9.96
C ASN A 59 -14.18 -8.56 9.55
N ILE A 60 -13.95 -8.12 8.34
CA ILE A 60 -14.54 -6.91 7.75
C ILE A 60 -15.60 -7.34 6.74
N GLU A 61 -16.77 -6.69 6.77
CA GLU A 61 -17.90 -7.10 5.92
C GLU A 61 -17.62 -6.92 4.43
N GLU A 62 -17.01 -5.80 4.05
CA GLU A 62 -16.75 -5.49 2.64
C GLU A 62 -15.27 -5.37 2.36
N SER A 63 -14.84 -5.90 1.21
CA SER A 63 -13.48 -5.68 0.74
C SER A 63 -13.25 -4.20 0.46
N HIS A 64 -12.26 -3.63 1.10
CA HIS A 64 -11.86 -2.25 0.86
C HIS A 64 -10.40 -2.05 1.22
N LEU A 65 -9.79 -1.06 0.61
CA LEU A 65 -8.42 -0.66 0.94
C LEU A 65 -8.47 0.48 1.96
N HIS A 66 -7.84 0.26 3.09
CA HIS A 66 -7.55 1.33 4.03
C HIS A 66 -6.19 1.92 3.63
N PHE A 67 -6.21 3.11 3.05
CA PHE A 67 -5.02 3.81 2.60
C PHE A 67 -4.78 5.06 3.42
N GLY A 68 -3.54 5.27 3.84
CA GLY A 68 -3.12 6.47 4.55
C GLY A 68 -1.80 7.01 4.03
N LEU A 69 -1.64 8.32 4.14
CA LEU A 69 -0.40 9.01 3.84
C LEU A 69 -0.04 9.90 5.02
N GLU A 70 1.11 9.62 5.62
CA GLU A 70 1.65 10.39 6.74
C GLU A 70 2.82 11.26 6.27
N LEU A 71 2.85 12.51 6.74
CA LEU A 71 4.01 13.38 6.59
C LEU A 71 4.94 13.21 7.79
N VAL A 72 6.19 12.94 7.52
CA VAL A 72 7.21 12.72 8.55
C VAL A 72 8.23 13.85 8.51
N PHE A 73 8.19 14.72 9.50
CA PHE A 73 9.16 15.81 9.68
C PHE A 73 10.27 15.43 10.64
N ASP A 74 9.98 14.52 11.57
CA ASP A 74 10.89 14.07 12.62
C ASP A 74 10.63 12.58 12.89
N GLU A 75 11.69 11.81 13.07
CA GLU A 75 11.60 10.37 13.37
C GLU A 75 10.81 10.08 14.65
N SER A 76 10.80 11.00 15.61
CA SER A 76 10.03 10.83 16.85
C SER A 76 8.51 10.76 16.63
N GLN A 77 8.01 11.22 15.49
CA GLN A 77 6.59 11.17 15.17
C GLN A 77 6.04 9.74 15.05
N LYS A 78 6.88 8.79 14.68
CA LYS A 78 6.47 7.40 14.47
C LYS A 78 6.01 6.69 15.73
N GLU A 79 6.53 7.10 16.88
CA GLU A 79 6.32 6.42 18.16
C GLU A 79 5.48 7.25 19.13
N SER A 80 4.83 8.29 18.65
CA SER A 80 4.12 9.23 19.49
C SER A 80 2.76 9.62 18.91
N ASP A 81 2.01 10.41 19.68
CA ASP A 81 0.75 11.00 19.26
C ASP A 81 0.92 12.15 18.24
N HIS A 82 2.12 12.32 17.69
CA HIS A 82 2.45 13.40 16.75
C HIS A 82 2.40 12.99 15.29
N GLU A 83 1.66 11.94 14.98
CA GLU A 83 1.44 11.51 13.61
C GLU A 83 0.62 12.54 12.84
N ILE A 84 1.08 12.88 11.63
CA ILE A 84 0.40 13.82 10.76
C ILE A 84 -0.13 13.07 9.53
N TRP A 85 -1.41 12.69 9.58
CA TRP A 85 -2.08 12.02 8.48
C TRP A 85 -2.77 13.04 7.59
N ILE A 86 -2.64 12.87 6.27
CA ILE A 86 -3.25 13.76 5.29
C ILE A 86 -4.62 13.23 4.90
N ASN A 87 -5.55 14.14 4.63
CA ASN A 87 -6.79 13.77 3.96
C ASN A 87 -6.49 13.40 2.51
N CYS A 88 -6.62 12.11 2.19
CA CYS A 88 -6.23 11.57 0.88
C CYS A 88 -7.36 11.58 -0.15
N TYR A 89 -8.50 12.18 0.12
CA TYR A 89 -9.67 12.07 -0.76
C TYR A 89 -9.37 12.55 -2.19
N GLU A 90 -8.84 13.75 -2.32
CA GLU A 90 -8.51 14.31 -3.64
C GLU A 90 -7.35 13.56 -4.31
N LEU A 91 -6.35 13.15 -3.53
CA LEU A 91 -5.24 12.35 -4.03
C LEU A 91 -5.73 11.02 -4.60
N VAL A 92 -6.58 10.31 -3.88
CA VAL A 92 -7.13 9.03 -4.32
C VAL A 92 -7.98 9.19 -5.57
N LYS A 93 -8.76 10.26 -5.67
CA LYS A 93 -9.51 10.58 -6.90
C LYS A 93 -8.58 10.78 -8.09
N PHE A 94 -7.50 11.51 -7.91
CA PHE A 94 -6.49 11.71 -8.94
C PHE A 94 -5.85 10.40 -9.36
N LEU A 95 -5.43 9.58 -8.41
CA LEU A 95 -4.81 8.29 -8.69
C LEU A 95 -5.78 7.34 -9.42
N ARG A 96 -7.05 7.38 -9.06
CA ARG A 96 -8.08 6.58 -9.72
C ARG A 96 -8.25 6.92 -11.19
N ARG A 97 -8.09 8.18 -11.55
CA ARG A 97 -8.15 8.64 -12.96
C ARG A 97 -6.87 8.34 -13.74
N ASN A 98 -5.79 8.05 -13.04
CA ASN A 98 -4.46 7.83 -13.61
C ASN A 98 -3.91 6.45 -13.23
N GLN A 99 -4.76 5.43 -13.24
CA GLN A 99 -4.37 4.07 -12.89
C GLN A 99 -3.35 3.51 -13.88
N CYS A 100 -2.35 2.83 -13.34
CA CYS A 100 -1.47 1.98 -14.14
C CYS A 100 -2.21 0.69 -14.47
N GLU A 101 -2.19 0.30 -15.73
CA GLU A 101 -2.78 -0.95 -16.15
C GLU A 101 -2.02 -2.13 -15.54
N ALA A 102 -2.76 -3.08 -14.98
CA ALA A 102 -2.22 -4.32 -14.46
C ALA A 102 -2.95 -5.50 -15.07
N VAL A 103 -2.24 -6.61 -15.28
CA VAL A 103 -2.80 -7.84 -15.83
C VAL A 103 -2.54 -8.99 -14.89
N LYS A 104 -3.48 -9.93 -14.86
CA LYS A 104 -3.33 -11.15 -14.07
C LYS A 104 -2.29 -12.06 -14.72
N VAL A 105 -1.40 -12.60 -13.90
CA VAL A 105 -0.45 -13.61 -14.36
C VAL A 105 -1.18 -14.95 -14.40
N GLU A 106 -1.35 -15.51 -15.60
CA GLU A 106 -2.12 -16.72 -15.82
C GLU A 106 -1.62 -17.89 -14.96
N GLY A 107 -2.56 -18.63 -14.38
CA GLY A 107 -2.25 -19.77 -13.52
C GLY A 107 -1.81 -19.40 -12.11
N THR A 108 -1.84 -18.14 -11.75
CA THR A 108 -1.43 -17.65 -10.43
C THR A 108 -2.48 -16.73 -9.81
N LYS A 109 -2.26 -16.37 -8.57
CA LYS A 109 -3.08 -15.34 -7.88
C LYS A 109 -2.50 -13.95 -8.03
N GLU A 110 -1.44 -13.80 -8.80
CA GLU A 110 -0.71 -12.56 -8.91
C GLU A 110 -1.14 -11.70 -10.08
N TRP A 111 -0.93 -10.40 -9.92
CA TRP A 111 -1.06 -9.40 -10.96
C TRP A 111 0.26 -8.66 -11.11
N ARG A 112 0.51 -8.12 -12.27
CA ARG A 112 1.68 -7.26 -12.50
C ARG A 112 1.29 -6.13 -13.44
N ARG A 113 2.01 -5.03 -13.35
CA ARG A 113 1.76 -3.90 -14.24
C ARG A 113 2.24 -4.21 -15.65
N VAL A 114 1.58 -3.61 -16.63
CA VAL A 114 1.89 -3.80 -18.05
C VAL A 114 3.07 -2.93 -18.46
N TYR A 115 3.11 -1.67 -18.03
CA TYR A 115 4.13 -0.70 -18.39
C TYR A 115 4.98 -0.34 -17.18
N GLN A 116 6.29 -0.18 -17.42
CA GLN A 116 7.18 0.35 -16.39
C GLN A 116 7.24 1.86 -16.50
N THR A 117 7.18 2.53 -15.36
CA THR A 117 7.41 3.96 -15.29
C THR A 117 8.91 4.23 -15.20
N LYS A 118 9.35 5.27 -15.91
CA LYS A 118 10.68 5.84 -15.70
C LYS A 118 10.54 7.10 -14.86
N ASP A 119 11.32 7.18 -13.79
CA ASP A 119 11.46 8.44 -13.09
C ASP A 119 12.30 9.38 -13.98
N VAL A 120 11.67 10.46 -14.42
CA VAL A 120 12.40 11.50 -15.13
C VAL A 120 12.99 12.41 -14.06
N PRO A 121 14.34 12.60 -14.04
CA PRO A 121 14.93 13.50 -13.07
C PRO A 121 14.35 14.91 -13.27
N THR A 122 13.77 15.43 -12.21
CA THR A 122 13.36 16.84 -12.20
C THR A 122 14.57 17.69 -11.96
N ALA A 123 14.78 18.59 -12.86
CA ALA A 123 15.89 19.55 -12.75
C ALA A 123 15.68 20.48 -11.55
#